data_7a5341358a5cd37b26fad2be0ad732da
#
_entry.id   7a5341358a5cd37b26fad2be0ad732da
#
_cell.length_a   1.000
_cell.length_b   1.000
_cell.length_c   1.000
_cell.angle_alpha   90.00
_cell.angle_beta   90.00
_cell.angle_gamma   90.00
#
_symmetry.space_group_name_H-M   'P 1'
#
loop_
_entity.id
_entity.type
_entity.pdbx_description
1 polymer ?
#
loop_
_entity_poly.entity_id
_entity_poly.type
_entity_poly.pdbx_seq_one_letter_code
_entity_poly.pdbx_strand_id
1 'polypeptide(L)'
;MAITKIHPIKSTLNLAIDYITKSEKTDEKILVSSFKCHPSTAHIQFMKTREDNDTKGTVLARHLIQSFLPGEVDPIKAHEIGMELCKKILKEDYEFVLATHVDRGHIHNHIIFNNVNYKTGKCYQSNKKILPQN
;
A
#
# COMPACT_ATOMS: atom_id res chain seq x y z
N MET A 1 2.08 -6.13 18.74
CA MET A 1 2.70 -6.85 17.62
C MET A 1 1.82 -6.71 16.38
N ALA A 2 2.41 -6.29 15.27
CA ALA A 2 1.65 -6.09 14.04
C ALA A 2 1.48 -7.39 13.27
N ILE A 3 0.30 -7.55 12.65
CA ILE A 3 -0.01 -8.69 11.80
C ILE A 3 -0.15 -8.18 10.38
N THR A 4 0.52 -8.82 9.42
CA THR A 4 0.46 -8.39 8.02
C THR A 4 -0.25 -9.43 7.15
N LYS A 5 -1.03 -8.91 6.18
CA LYS A 5 -1.70 -9.71 5.15
C LYS A 5 -1.49 -9.04 3.82
N ILE A 6 -1.43 -9.83 2.75
CA ILE A 6 -1.29 -9.29 1.40
C ILE A 6 -2.23 -10.04 0.46
N HIS A 7 -2.89 -9.31 -0.44
CA HIS A 7 -3.74 -9.93 -1.45
C HIS A 7 -3.72 -9.13 -2.75
N PRO A 8 -4.00 -9.78 -3.88
CA PRO A 8 -3.94 -9.11 -5.17
C PRO A 8 -5.18 -8.27 -5.46
N ILE A 9 -4.98 -7.21 -6.26
CA ILE A 9 -6.07 -6.40 -6.81
C ILE A 9 -6.05 -6.63 -8.33
N LYS A 10 -7.15 -7.14 -8.86
CA LYS A 10 -7.26 -7.48 -10.28
C LYS A 10 -8.23 -6.58 -11.04
N SER A 11 -9.00 -5.76 -10.34
CA SER A 11 -9.95 -4.82 -10.95
C SER A 11 -10.26 -3.70 -9.97
N THR A 12 -10.93 -2.66 -10.46
CA THR A 12 -11.41 -1.53 -9.64
C THR A 12 -10.33 -0.91 -8.76
N LEU A 13 -9.11 -0.80 -9.30
CA LEU A 13 -7.97 -0.26 -8.56
C LEU A 13 -8.24 1.14 -8.01
N ASN A 14 -8.90 2.00 -8.82
CA ASN A 14 -9.25 3.35 -8.40
C ASN A 14 -10.16 3.35 -7.17
N LEU A 15 -11.13 2.43 -7.11
CA LEU A 15 -12.04 2.33 -5.98
C LEU A 15 -11.31 1.85 -4.72
N ALA A 16 -10.37 0.93 -4.87
CA ALA A 16 -9.59 0.45 -3.74
C ALA A 16 -8.75 1.58 -3.13
N ILE A 17 -8.07 2.35 -3.97
CA ILE A 17 -7.25 3.46 -3.50
C ILE A 17 -8.13 4.54 -2.87
N ASP A 18 -9.27 4.87 -3.50
CA ASP A 18 -10.21 5.85 -2.95
C ASP A 18 -10.71 5.41 -1.58
N TYR A 19 -11.00 4.13 -1.42
CA TYR A 19 -11.49 3.62 -0.14
C TYR A 19 -10.47 3.78 0.99
N ILE A 20 -9.21 3.41 0.75
CA ILE A 20 -8.21 3.50 1.82
C ILE A 20 -7.82 4.93 2.16
N THR A 21 -8.06 5.88 1.25
CA THR A 21 -7.68 7.29 1.47
C THR A 21 -8.84 8.16 1.92
N LYS A 22 -9.98 7.57 2.32
CA LYS A 22 -11.11 8.34 2.83
C LYS A 22 -10.72 9.18 4.04
N SER A 23 -11.08 10.47 4.02
CA SER A 23 -10.67 11.41 5.05
C SER A 23 -11.16 11.02 6.45
N GLU A 24 -12.34 10.45 6.54
CA GLU A 24 -12.92 10.02 7.82
C GLU A 24 -12.17 8.86 8.47
N LYS A 25 -11.37 8.12 7.68
CA LYS A 25 -10.59 7.00 8.18
C LYS A 25 -9.13 7.36 8.42
N THR A 26 -8.64 8.44 7.81
CA THR A 26 -7.23 8.80 7.80
C THR A 26 -6.95 10.14 8.46
N ASP A 27 -7.80 10.55 9.40
CA ASP A 27 -7.68 11.83 10.10
C ASP A 27 -7.58 12.97 9.09
N GLU A 28 -8.57 13.05 8.21
CA GLU A 28 -8.70 14.04 7.13
C GLU A 28 -7.50 14.02 6.18
N LYS A 29 -6.99 12.81 5.91
CA LYS A 29 -5.88 12.55 4.97
C LYS A 29 -4.51 13.03 5.47
N ILE A 30 -4.40 13.35 6.75
CA ILE A 30 -3.08 13.67 7.32
C ILE A 30 -2.19 12.43 7.31
N LEU A 31 -2.80 11.23 7.49
CA LEU A 31 -2.08 9.97 7.56
C LEU A 31 -2.09 9.21 6.22
N VAL A 32 -1.85 9.95 5.14
CA VAL A 32 -1.71 9.37 3.79
C VAL A 32 -0.36 9.80 3.24
N SER A 33 0.42 8.82 2.76
CA SER A 33 1.70 9.06 2.10
C SER A 33 1.74 8.29 0.80
N SER A 34 2.59 8.69 -0.12
CA SER A 34 2.73 7.99 -1.39
C SER A 34 4.16 8.09 -1.89
N PHE A 35 4.50 7.22 -2.84
CA PHE A 35 5.82 7.21 -3.46
C PHE A 35 5.66 7.10 -4.97
N LYS A 36 6.24 8.05 -5.70
CA LYS A 36 6.24 8.11 -7.17
C LYS A 36 4.84 8.23 -7.77
N CYS A 37 3.86 8.67 -6.98
CA CYS A 37 2.50 8.93 -7.44
C CYS A 37 1.81 9.84 -6.45
N HIS A 38 0.71 10.45 -6.89
CA HIS A 38 -0.15 11.23 -6.00
C HIS A 38 -1.36 10.37 -5.64
N PRO A 39 -1.81 10.36 -4.37
CA PRO A 39 -2.91 9.49 -3.98
C PRO A 39 -4.17 9.62 -4.84
N SER A 40 -4.52 10.83 -5.27
CA SER A 40 -5.74 11.06 -6.06
C SER A 40 -5.64 10.55 -7.49
N THR A 41 -4.43 10.34 -8.02
CA THR A 41 -4.23 9.88 -9.40
C THR A 41 -3.35 8.64 -9.47
N ALA A 42 -3.11 8.00 -8.35
CA ALA A 42 -2.21 6.85 -8.29
C ALA A 42 -2.60 5.74 -9.27
N HIS A 43 -3.91 5.46 -9.40
CA HIS A 43 -4.38 4.42 -10.31
C HIS A 43 -3.96 4.69 -11.75
N ILE A 44 -3.96 5.96 -12.16
CA ILE A 44 -3.53 6.36 -13.50
C ILE A 44 -2.03 6.10 -13.66
N GLN A 45 -1.23 6.50 -12.66
CA GLN A 45 0.22 6.30 -12.70
C GLN A 45 0.56 4.80 -12.72
N PHE A 46 -0.15 4.00 -11.94
CA PHE A 46 0.08 2.55 -11.92
C PHE A 46 -0.17 1.94 -13.29
N MET A 47 -1.28 2.33 -13.93
CA MET A 47 -1.62 1.79 -15.25
C MET A 47 -0.66 2.27 -16.32
N LYS A 48 -0.17 3.51 -16.22
CA LYS A 48 0.85 4.02 -17.15
C LYS A 48 2.14 3.21 -17.04
N THR A 49 2.57 2.89 -15.83
CA THR A 49 3.77 2.08 -15.63
C THR A 49 3.61 0.70 -16.25
N ARG A 50 2.44 0.08 -16.11
CA ARG A 50 2.14 -1.20 -16.75
C ARG A 50 2.24 -1.09 -18.26
N GLU A 51 1.65 -0.04 -18.82
CA GLU A 51 1.64 0.20 -20.26
C GLU A 51 3.05 0.44 -20.78
N ASP A 52 3.83 1.27 -20.10
CA ASP A 52 5.21 1.59 -20.49
C ASP A 52 6.11 0.34 -20.48
N ASN A 53 5.81 -0.63 -19.66
CA ASN A 53 6.59 -1.88 -19.53
C ASN A 53 5.94 -3.04 -20.27
N ASP A 54 4.87 -2.79 -21.01
CA ASP A 54 4.13 -3.82 -21.78
C ASP A 54 3.80 -5.02 -20.88
N THR A 55 3.34 -4.73 -19.68
CA THR A 55 3.09 -5.76 -18.66
C THR A 55 1.86 -6.59 -19.01
N LYS A 56 2.00 -7.89 -18.93
CA LYS A 56 0.91 -8.85 -19.12
C LYS A 56 0.45 -9.35 -17.75
N GLY A 57 -0.63 -10.09 -17.73
CA GLY A 57 -1.17 -10.67 -16.51
C GLY A 57 -2.30 -9.86 -15.93
N THR A 58 -2.97 -10.45 -14.95
CA THR A 58 -4.23 -9.92 -14.42
C THR A 58 -4.09 -9.13 -13.13
N VAL A 59 -2.97 -9.28 -12.40
CA VAL A 59 -2.79 -8.56 -11.15
C VAL A 59 -2.31 -7.15 -11.42
N LEU A 60 -3.12 -6.16 -11.02
CA LEU A 60 -2.80 -4.74 -11.23
C LEU A 60 -1.94 -4.18 -10.10
N ALA A 61 -2.27 -4.57 -8.89
CA ALA A 61 -1.63 -4.05 -7.69
C ALA A 61 -1.77 -5.07 -6.57
N ARG A 62 -1.09 -4.80 -5.46
CA ARG A 62 -1.21 -5.62 -4.26
C ARG A 62 -1.63 -4.73 -3.11
N HIS A 63 -2.48 -5.26 -2.25
CA HIS A 63 -2.96 -4.56 -1.06
C HIS A 63 -2.38 -5.27 0.15
N LEU A 64 -1.52 -4.58 0.87
CA LEU A 64 -0.90 -5.08 2.09
C LEU A 64 -1.56 -4.38 3.27
N ILE A 65 -1.99 -5.14 4.26
CA ILE A 65 -2.63 -4.62 5.46
C ILE A 65 -1.78 -4.98 6.66
N GLN A 66 -1.44 -3.97 7.46
CA GLN A 66 -0.70 -4.16 8.70
C GLN A 66 -1.61 -3.72 9.84
N SER A 67 -1.96 -4.65 10.72
CA SER A 67 -2.92 -4.41 11.81
C SER A 67 -2.21 -4.38 13.15
N PHE A 68 -2.63 -3.46 14.02
CA PHE A 68 -2.06 -3.29 15.35
C PHE A 68 -3.10 -3.63 16.41
N LEU A 69 -2.64 -4.12 17.55
CA LEU A 69 -3.50 -4.35 18.70
C LEU A 69 -3.95 -3.00 19.29
N PRO A 70 -5.16 -2.92 19.86
CA PRO A 70 -5.61 -1.70 20.50
C PRO A 70 -4.58 -1.22 21.54
N GLY A 71 -4.23 0.05 21.47
CA GLY A 71 -3.27 0.65 22.40
C GLY A 71 -1.80 0.34 22.15
N GLU A 72 -1.51 -0.49 21.14
CA GLU A 72 -0.12 -0.87 20.84
C GLU A 72 0.70 0.30 20.32
N VAL A 73 0.10 1.14 19.47
CA VAL A 73 0.75 2.32 18.88
C VAL A 73 -0.27 3.44 18.77
N ASP A 74 0.22 4.68 18.68
CA ASP A 74 -0.64 5.80 18.28
C ASP A 74 -0.66 5.91 16.75
N PRO A 75 -1.59 6.71 16.19
CA PRO A 75 -1.72 6.79 14.71
C PRO A 75 -0.47 7.26 13.99
N ILE A 76 0.25 8.24 14.55
CA ILE A 76 1.44 8.77 13.90
C ILE A 76 2.55 7.73 13.89
N LYS A 77 2.73 7.03 15.02
CA LYS A 77 3.74 5.97 15.10
C LYS A 77 3.39 4.82 14.16
N ALA A 78 2.11 4.46 14.07
CA ALA A 78 1.67 3.43 13.14
C ALA A 78 2.02 3.80 11.70
N HIS A 79 1.81 5.07 11.33
CA HIS A 79 2.15 5.53 9.98
C HIS A 79 3.65 5.43 9.72
N GLU A 80 4.48 5.82 10.69
CA GLU A 80 5.93 5.69 10.58
C GLU A 80 6.34 4.22 10.38
N ILE A 81 5.73 3.32 11.14
CA ILE A 81 6.00 1.89 11.00
C ILE A 81 5.60 1.40 9.61
N GLY A 82 4.48 1.90 9.09
CA GLY A 82 4.04 1.57 7.73
C GLY A 82 5.05 2.02 6.68
N MET A 83 5.60 3.24 6.84
CA MET A 83 6.62 3.74 5.91
C MET A 83 7.89 2.89 5.98
N GLU A 84 8.30 2.48 7.19
CA GLU A 84 9.46 1.60 7.35
C GLU A 84 9.22 0.25 6.65
N LEU A 85 8.01 -0.30 6.76
CA LEU A 85 7.66 -1.54 6.09
C LEU A 85 7.77 -1.37 4.57
N CYS A 86 7.28 -0.26 4.03
CA CYS A 86 7.37 0.02 2.60
C CYS A 86 8.83 0.07 2.14
N LYS A 87 9.70 0.73 2.91
CA LYS A 87 11.12 0.80 2.57
C LYS A 87 11.74 -0.59 2.56
N LYS A 88 11.36 -1.43 3.52
CA LYS A 88 11.94 -2.76 3.68
C LYS A 88 11.54 -3.71 2.56
N ILE A 89 10.25 -3.73 2.17
CA ILE A 89 9.75 -4.71 1.21
C ILE A 89 9.70 -4.20 -0.23
N LEU A 90 9.50 -2.89 -0.43
CA LEU A 90 9.37 -2.32 -1.79
C LEU A 90 10.65 -1.68 -2.29
N LYS A 91 11.56 -1.30 -1.40
CA LYS A 91 12.92 -0.84 -1.74
C LYS A 91 12.96 0.28 -2.78
N GLU A 92 11.95 1.15 -2.80
CA GLU A 92 11.82 2.24 -3.77
C GLU A 92 11.70 1.76 -5.21
N ASP A 93 11.20 0.53 -5.42
CA ASP A 93 11.05 -0.06 -6.74
C ASP A 93 9.61 -0.07 -7.26
N TYR A 94 8.64 0.31 -6.42
CA TYR A 94 7.21 0.25 -6.75
C TYR A 94 6.54 1.52 -6.29
N GLU A 95 5.66 2.07 -7.16
CA GLU A 95 4.77 3.15 -6.72
C GLU A 95 3.84 2.61 -5.65
N PHE A 96 3.54 3.41 -4.62
CA PHE A 96 2.60 2.97 -3.59
C PHE A 96 1.86 4.13 -2.97
N VAL A 97 0.72 3.81 -2.35
CA VAL A 97 -0.03 4.70 -1.47
C VAL A 97 -0.17 3.98 -0.13
N LEU A 98 0.19 4.68 0.94
CA LEU A 98 0.04 4.19 2.31
C LEU A 98 -0.99 5.07 3.00
N ALA A 99 -1.99 4.45 3.60
CA ALA A 99 -2.99 5.15 4.40
C ALA A 99 -3.14 4.46 5.74
N THR A 100 -3.10 5.25 6.82
CA THR A 100 -3.28 4.73 8.17
C THR A 100 -4.71 5.01 8.60
N HIS A 101 -5.46 3.95 8.85
CA HIS A 101 -6.86 4.04 9.31
C HIS A 101 -6.90 4.08 10.83
N VAL A 102 -7.67 5.01 11.38
CA VAL A 102 -7.71 5.29 12.81
C VAL A 102 -9.13 5.20 13.39
N ASP A 103 -10.00 4.43 12.76
CA ASP A 103 -11.40 4.37 13.19
C ASP A 103 -11.62 3.29 14.26
N ARG A 104 -12.59 3.54 15.15
CA ARG A 104 -13.08 2.59 16.16
C ARG A 104 -12.00 2.04 17.11
N GLY A 105 -10.97 2.83 17.40
CA GLY A 105 -9.91 2.41 18.32
C GLY A 105 -8.98 1.34 17.75
N HIS A 106 -9.17 0.95 16.50
CA HIS A 106 -8.30 0.03 15.80
C HIS A 106 -7.45 0.79 14.80
N ILE A 107 -6.18 0.46 14.73
CA ILE A 107 -5.27 1.13 13.80
C ILE A 107 -4.75 0.12 12.80
N HIS A 108 -4.87 0.45 11.52
CA HIS A 108 -4.46 -0.39 10.41
C HIS A 108 -3.73 0.46 9.38
N ASN A 109 -2.60 -0.04 8.89
CA ASN A 109 -1.97 0.53 7.70
C ASN A 109 -2.46 -0.23 6.49
N HIS A 110 -2.87 0.50 5.46
CA HIS A 110 -3.24 -0.06 4.17
C HIS A 110 -2.25 0.46 3.15
N ILE A 111 -1.55 -0.46 2.49
CA ILE A 111 -0.57 -0.11 1.48
C ILE A 111 -1.04 -0.74 0.17
N ILE A 112 -1.29 0.09 -0.85
CA ILE A 112 -1.59 -0.42 -2.19
C ILE A 112 -0.40 -0.03 -3.06
N PHE A 113 0.28 -1.04 -3.62
CA PHE A 113 1.44 -0.80 -4.46
C PHE A 113 1.27 -1.45 -5.82
N ASN A 114 1.92 -0.87 -6.82
CA ASN A 114 1.87 -1.40 -8.17
C ASN A 114 2.48 -2.79 -8.21
N ASN A 115 1.87 -3.69 -8.97
CA ASN A 115 2.41 -5.03 -9.13
C ASN A 115 3.68 -5.04 -10.00
N VAL A 116 3.94 -3.96 -10.72
CA VAL A 116 5.08 -3.85 -11.63
C VAL A 116 6.17 -3.01 -11.01
N ASN A 117 7.38 -3.53 -10.98
CA ASN A 117 8.58 -2.77 -10.61
C ASN A 117 8.86 -1.79 -11.73
N TYR A 118 8.78 -0.48 -11.46
CA TYR A 118 8.92 0.52 -12.52
C TYR A 118 10.35 0.62 -13.06
N LYS A 119 11.32 0.09 -12.34
CA LYS A 119 12.72 0.09 -12.78
C LYS A 119 13.05 -1.07 -13.70
N THR A 120 12.49 -2.26 -13.44
CA THR A 120 12.84 -3.49 -14.15
C THR A 120 11.74 -4.00 -15.05
N GLY A 121 10.50 -3.57 -14.84
CA GLY A 121 9.34 -4.10 -15.55
C GLY A 121 8.86 -5.46 -15.07
N LYS A 122 9.52 -6.02 -14.06
CA LYS A 122 9.14 -7.33 -13.52
C LYS A 122 8.00 -7.21 -12.53
N CYS A 123 7.16 -8.25 -12.49
CA CYS A 123 6.06 -8.29 -11.54
C CYS A 123 6.54 -8.70 -10.15
N TYR A 124 5.86 -8.17 -9.14
CA TYR A 124 6.14 -8.49 -7.75
C TYR A 124 5.90 -9.99 -7.51
N GLN A 125 6.83 -10.62 -6.80
CA GLN A 125 6.73 -12.02 -6.43
C GLN A 125 6.20 -12.11 -5.00
N SER A 126 4.96 -12.59 -4.85
CA SER A 126 4.37 -12.78 -3.53
C SER A 126 4.99 -14.01 -2.88
N ASN A 127 5.97 -13.76 -2.03
CA ASN A 127 6.70 -14.83 -1.34
C ASN A 127 6.60 -14.58 0.16
N LYS A 128 6.11 -15.55 0.90
CA LYS A 128 5.93 -15.43 2.35
C LYS A 128 7.21 -15.07 3.10
N LYS A 129 8.37 -15.43 2.57
CA LYS A 129 9.65 -15.13 3.20
C LYS A 129 10.00 -13.64 3.14
N ILE A 130 9.34 -12.87 2.27
CA ILE A 130 9.61 -11.45 2.12
C ILE A 130 8.89 -10.64 3.20
N LEU A 131 7.71 -11.09 3.63
CA LEU A 131 6.93 -10.36 4.61
C LEU A 131 7.47 -10.55 6.03
N PRO A 132 7.66 -9.45 6.77
CA PRO A 132 8.09 -9.55 8.17
C PRO A 132 7.05 -10.29 8.99
N GLN A 133 7.52 -11.15 9.90
CA GLN A 133 6.67 -11.83 10.86
C GLN A 133 6.90 -11.17 12.21
N ASN A 134 5.82 -10.73 12.84
CA ASN A 134 5.93 -10.09 14.15
C ASN A 134 5.12 -10.83 15.17
#